data_5c274ca1e29b62b997f3079c7652940e
#
_entry.id   5c274ca1e29b62b997f3079c7652940e
#
_cell.length_a   1.000
_cell.length_b   1.000
_cell.length_c   1.000
_cell.angle_alpha   90.00
_cell.angle_beta   90.00
_cell.angle_gamma   90.00
#
_symmetry.space_group_name_H-M   'P 1'
#
loop_
_entity.id
_entity.type
_entity.pdbx_description
1 polymer ?
#
loop_
_entity_poly.entity_id
_entity_poly.type
_entity_poly.pdbx_seq_one_letter_code
_entity_poly.pdbx_strand_id
1 'polypeptide(L)'
;MLDEVKNTLPDAKTVDKVLNTYVDVAFDNISDVSKSSDKIEAEDVSQSVTALTTTLDGQYAYDTAYEMLETLKDDENIKEIIENIDEASYDEFRDSISDTLDSLKDEKDSIDDVEGSADLTLYVNGKGEIAGAEVLVDVDGQEVVVSSVMPRSGSKFGYEMKAEYEGMELFSLTGSGTIKSDVMNGTFNVSVDDELLGDLDEYVSGGDNILTIDVKDFDISDSKDGMLNGSFTFSTDAVRQVKGYKLNVEFATTKKETSVAVALFYEDDNYAKVTLTSGEGENLKTLQPSGSDTVYSITDDSDMQDYLSEIDIDAFIDDINDKCGLDIDLDDLGDMEENLDDMM
;
A
#
# COMPACT_ATOMS: atom_id res chain seq x y z
N MET A 1 23.93 11.98 0.24
CA MET A 1 23.09 10.77 0.05
C MET A 1 21.63 11.01 0.43
N LEU A 2 21.21 11.25 1.70
CA LEU A 2 19.80 11.49 2.03
C LEU A 2 19.21 12.77 1.40
N ASP A 3 19.99 13.86 1.31
CA ASP A 3 19.56 15.09 0.64
C ASP A 3 19.51 14.95 -0.90
N GLU A 4 20.34 14.10 -1.49
CA GLU A 4 20.32 13.79 -2.92
C GLU A 4 19.06 12.97 -3.26
N VAL A 5 18.76 11.91 -2.50
CA VAL A 5 17.54 11.09 -2.69
C VAL A 5 16.27 11.93 -2.50
N LYS A 6 16.27 12.85 -1.55
CA LYS A 6 15.12 13.72 -1.30
C LYS A 6 14.85 14.69 -2.47
N ASN A 7 15.88 15.08 -3.20
CA ASN A 7 15.76 15.98 -4.34
C ASN A 7 15.41 15.24 -5.65
N THR A 8 15.57 13.91 -5.70
CA THR A 8 15.21 13.09 -6.88
C THR A 8 13.77 12.59 -6.85
N LEU A 9 13.12 12.58 -5.67
CA LEU A 9 11.72 12.15 -5.56
C LEU A 9 10.78 13.33 -5.92
N PRO A 10 9.76 13.08 -6.77
CA PRO A 10 8.76 14.10 -7.09
C PRO A 10 7.98 14.50 -5.83
N ASP A 11 7.58 15.74 -5.76
CA ASP A 11 6.70 16.19 -4.68
C ASP A 11 5.27 15.63 -4.85
N ALA A 12 4.51 15.59 -3.74
CA ALA A 12 3.16 15.01 -3.74
C ALA A 12 2.22 15.71 -4.76
N LYS A 13 2.45 17.00 -5.06
CA LYS A 13 1.63 17.74 -6.03
C LYS A 13 1.94 17.32 -7.46
N THR A 14 3.20 17.04 -7.76
CA THR A 14 3.62 16.55 -9.07
C THR A 14 3.05 15.15 -9.30
N VAL A 15 3.14 14.26 -8.28
CA VAL A 15 2.51 12.93 -8.34
C VAL A 15 1.00 13.03 -8.56
N ASP A 16 0.32 13.90 -7.82
CA ASP A 16 -1.13 14.10 -7.92
C ASP A 16 -1.54 14.60 -9.32
N LYS A 17 -0.78 15.54 -9.92
CA LYS A 17 -1.02 15.98 -11.29
C LYS A 17 -0.84 14.86 -12.31
N VAL A 18 0.25 14.10 -12.21
CA VAL A 18 0.52 12.98 -13.11
C VAL A 18 -0.65 11.98 -13.03
N LEU A 19 -1.00 11.53 -11.82
CA LEU A 19 -2.11 10.59 -11.63
C LEU A 19 -3.43 11.13 -12.22
N ASN A 20 -3.79 12.37 -11.94
CA ASN A 20 -5.03 12.96 -12.45
C ASN A 20 -5.03 13.05 -13.98
N THR A 21 -3.91 13.40 -14.61
CA THR A 21 -3.81 13.46 -16.07
C THR A 21 -4.15 12.12 -16.71
N TYR A 22 -3.58 11.01 -16.22
CA TYR A 22 -3.83 9.69 -16.81
C TYR A 22 -5.17 9.10 -16.43
N VAL A 23 -5.68 9.43 -15.24
CA VAL A 23 -7.07 9.11 -14.86
C VAL A 23 -8.05 9.82 -15.78
N ASP A 24 -7.85 11.10 -16.09
CA ASP A 24 -8.69 11.86 -17.01
C ASP A 24 -8.68 11.22 -18.42
N VAL A 25 -7.51 10.84 -18.97
CA VAL A 25 -7.40 10.13 -20.25
C VAL A 25 -8.22 8.83 -20.24
N ALA A 26 -8.10 8.03 -19.18
CA ALA A 26 -8.85 6.78 -19.08
C ALA A 26 -10.37 7.03 -19.05
N PHE A 27 -10.83 8.06 -18.34
CA PHE A 27 -12.25 8.37 -18.25
C PHE A 27 -12.81 9.04 -19.51
N ASP A 28 -12.03 9.85 -20.20
CA ASP A 28 -12.45 10.56 -21.42
C ASP A 28 -12.71 9.58 -22.58
N ASN A 29 -12.05 8.42 -22.58
CA ASN A 29 -12.27 7.35 -23.55
C ASN A 29 -13.48 6.45 -23.24
N ILE A 30 -14.11 6.59 -22.06
CA ILE A 30 -15.30 5.82 -21.72
C ILE A 30 -16.51 6.30 -22.54
N SER A 31 -17.14 5.36 -23.22
CA SER A 31 -18.40 5.56 -23.93
C SER A 31 -19.53 4.70 -23.35
N ASP A 32 -20.76 4.97 -23.74
CA ASP A 32 -21.94 4.11 -23.52
C ASP A 32 -22.19 3.70 -22.06
N VAL A 33 -22.10 4.66 -21.13
CA VAL A 33 -22.37 4.44 -19.70
C VAL A 33 -23.87 4.18 -19.48
N SER A 34 -24.21 3.00 -19.02
CA SER A 34 -25.54 2.66 -18.53
C SER A 34 -25.74 3.11 -17.09
N LYS A 35 -27.01 3.33 -16.71
CA LYS A 35 -27.37 3.79 -15.36
C LYS A 35 -28.53 2.99 -14.81
N SER A 36 -28.37 2.42 -13.62
CA SER A 36 -29.42 1.71 -12.89
C SER A 36 -29.45 2.09 -11.40
N SER A 37 -30.59 1.80 -10.75
CA SER A 37 -30.66 1.89 -9.28
C SER A 37 -30.23 0.56 -8.69
N ASP A 38 -29.38 0.60 -7.67
CA ASP A 38 -28.84 -0.59 -7.04
C ASP A 38 -28.70 -0.39 -5.52
N LYS A 39 -28.26 -1.43 -4.84
CA LYS A 39 -28.02 -1.48 -3.40
C LYS A 39 -26.75 -2.25 -3.12
N ILE A 40 -25.78 -1.59 -2.53
CA ILE A 40 -24.57 -2.23 -2.04
C ILE A 40 -24.71 -2.62 -0.56
N GLU A 41 -24.11 -3.73 -0.20
CA GLU A 41 -24.13 -4.27 1.16
C GLU A 41 -22.74 -4.77 1.52
N ALA A 42 -22.28 -4.48 2.74
CA ALA A 42 -21.10 -5.07 3.33
C ALA A 42 -21.33 -5.16 4.85
N GLU A 43 -20.95 -6.30 5.43
CA GLU A 43 -21.29 -6.61 6.81
C GLU A 43 -22.81 -6.41 7.05
N ASP A 44 -23.19 -5.78 8.14
CA ASP A 44 -24.60 -5.48 8.44
C ASP A 44 -25.05 -4.09 7.94
N VAL A 45 -24.31 -3.48 7.01
CA VAL A 45 -24.58 -2.14 6.49
C VAL A 45 -24.98 -2.22 5.03
N SER A 46 -26.05 -1.49 4.67
CA SER A 46 -26.53 -1.40 3.30
C SER A 46 -26.81 0.03 2.90
N GLN A 47 -26.62 0.33 1.62
CA GLN A 47 -26.84 1.66 1.04
C GLN A 47 -27.42 1.58 -0.36
N SER A 48 -28.44 2.39 -0.63
CA SER A 48 -28.96 2.58 -1.99
C SER A 48 -28.02 3.46 -2.79
N VAL A 49 -27.70 3.06 -3.99
CA VAL A 49 -26.75 3.71 -4.89
C VAL A 49 -27.30 3.77 -6.31
N THR A 50 -26.62 4.51 -7.15
CA THR A 50 -26.74 4.42 -8.60
C THR A 50 -25.54 3.65 -9.13
N ALA A 51 -25.76 2.56 -9.82
CA ALA A 51 -24.74 1.86 -10.57
C ALA A 51 -24.57 2.52 -11.94
N LEU A 52 -23.33 2.88 -12.27
CA LEU A 52 -22.90 3.37 -13.58
C LEU A 52 -22.01 2.28 -14.18
N THR A 53 -22.46 1.62 -15.23
CA THR A 53 -21.76 0.48 -15.83
C THR A 53 -21.37 0.81 -17.27
N THR A 54 -20.16 0.48 -17.64
CA THR A 54 -19.63 0.54 -19.01
C THR A 54 -18.81 -0.70 -19.29
N THR A 55 -18.79 -1.12 -20.57
CA THR A 55 -17.92 -2.20 -21.03
C THR A 55 -16.68 -1.59 -21.69
N LEU A 56 -15.51 -2.03 -21.24
CA LEU A 56 -14.20 -1.66 -21.75
C LEU A 56 -13.73 -2.81 -22.65
N ASP A 57 -13.85 -2.62 -23.94
CA ASP A 57 -13.47 -3.59 -24.98
C ASP A 57 -12.05 -3.36 -25.51
N GLY A 58 -11.63 -4.15 -26.48
CA GLY A 58 -10.32 -4.01 -27.12
C GLY A 58 -10.11 -2.63 -27.74
N GLN A 59 -11.16 -2.01 -28.30
CA GLN A 59 -11.06 -0.67 -28.87
C GLN A 59 -10.81 0.38 -27.78
N TYR A 60 -11.54 0.31 -26.65
CA TYR A 60 -11.27 1.18 -25.49
C TYR A 60 -9.85 1.03 -24.99
N ALA A 61 -9.38 -0.24 -24.84
CA ALA A 61 -8.03 -0.51 -24.35
C ALA A 61 -6.96 0.10 -25.27
N TYR A 62 -7.15 -0.05 -26.58
CA TYR A 62 -6.27 0.54 -27.57
C TYR A 62 -6.28 2.07 -27.52
N ASP A 63 -7.45 2.70 -27.64
CA ASP A 63 -7.58 4.15 -27.69
C ASP A 63 -7.00 4.78 -26.42
N THR A 64 -7.29 4.18 -25.25
CA THR A 64 -6.76 4.63 -23.96
C THR A 64 -5.24 4.46 -23.87
N ALA A 65 -4.71 3.30 -24.24
CA ALA A 65 -3.26 3.04 -24.23
C ALA A 65 -2.53 3.99 -25.18
N TYR A 66 -3.08 4.19 -26.37
CA TYR A 66 -2.53 5.09 -27.36
C TYR A 66 -2.48 6.54 -26.86
N GLU A 67 -3.58 7.06 -26.31
CA GLU A 67 -3.66 8.42 -25.78
C GLU A 67 -2.82 8.61 -24.53
N MET A 68 -2.74 7.60 -23.65
CA MET A 68 -1.82 7.61 -22.50
C MET A 68 -0.36 7.72 -22.95
N LEU A 69 0.05 6.94 -23.95
CA LEU A 69 1.41 6.99 -24.47
C LEU A 69 1.72 8.31 -25.20
N GLU A 70 0.76 8.87 -25.99
CA GLU A 70 0.93 10.20 -26.56
C GLU A 70 1.08 11.27 -25.49
N THR A 71 0.26 11.22 -24.44
CA THR A 71 0.35 12.13 -23.32
C THR A 71 1.68 11.98 -22.58
N LEU A 72 2.10 10.73 -22.32
CA LEU A 72 3.33 10.38 -21.60
C LEU A 72 4.59 10.88 -22.32
N LYS A 73 4.59 10.84 -23.65
CA LYS A 73 5.70 11.27 -24.48
C LYS A 73 6.09 12.73 -24.28
N ASP A 74 5.10 13.58 -24.04
CA ASP A 74 5.27 15.04 -23.97
C ASP A 74 4.87 15.63 -22.60
N ASP A 75 4.67 14.78 -21.56
CA ASP A 75 4.33 15.22 -20.20
C ASP A 75 5.53 15.85 -19.50
N GLU A 76 5.47 17.16 -19.29
CA GLU A 76 6.55 17.93 -18.64
C GLU A 76 6.78 17.50 -17.18
N ASN A 77 5.78 16.95 -16.46
CA ASN A 77 5.97 16.49 -15.09
C ASN A 77 6.75 15.16 -15.08
N ILE A 78 6.45 14.25 -16.02
CA ILE A 78 7.21 13.00 -16.20
C ILE A 78 8.63 13.30 -16.65
N LYS A 79 8.79 14.25 -17.57
CA LYS A 79 10.12 14.73 -18.01
C LYS A 79 10.93 15.22 -16.82
N GLU A 80 10.38 16.12 -15.99
CA GLU A 80 11.06 16.63 -14.79
C GLU A 80 11.46 15.49 -13.83
N ILE A 81 10.59 14.49 -13.64
CA ILE A 81 10.89 13.32 -12.79
C ILE A 81 12.08 12.53 -13.34
N ILE A 82 12.07 12.23 -14.64
CA ILE A 82 13.15 11.43 -15.27
C ILE A 82 14.47 12.21 -15.29
N GLU A 83 14.45 13.48 -15.68
CA GLU A 83 15.65 14.33 -15.72
C GLU A 83 16.26 14.55 -14.33
N ASN A 84 15.46 14.55 -13.26
CA ASN A 84 15.96 14.60 -11.89
C ASN A 84 16.69 13.31 -11.46
N ILE A 85 16.38 12.18 -12.08
CA ILE A 85 17.08 10.90 -11.84
C ILE A 85 18.33 10.82 -12.74
N ASP A 86 18.16 11.04 -14.04
CA ASP A 86 19.23 11.04 -15.04
C ASP A 86 18.82 11.90 -16.24
N GLU A 87 19.47 13.05 -16.40
CA GLU A 87 19.21 14.02 -17.47
C GLU A 87 19.31 13.42 -18.90
N ALA A 88 20.13 12.38 -19.07
CA ALA A 88 20.31 11.73 -20.38
C ALA A 88 19.21 10.72 -20.71
N SER A 89 18.48 10.22 -19.73
CA SER A 89 17.50 9.13 -19.90
C SER A 89 16.17 9.56 -20.51
N TYR A 90 15.85 10.87 -20.52
CA TYR A 90 14.57 11.32 -21.05
C TYR A 90 14.44 11.16 -22.57
N ASP A 91 15.50 11.42 -23.33
CA ASP A 91 15.48 11.24 -24.78
C ASP A 91 15.32 9.76 -25.16
N GLU A 92 16.02 8.85 -24.48
CA GLU A 92 15.86 7.40 -24.68
C GLU A 92 14.47 6.91 -24.31
N PHE A 93 13.91 7.42 -23.20
CA PHE A 93 12.54 7.14 -22.79
C PHE A 93 11.53 7.59 -23.85
N ARG A 94 11.67 8.82 -24.35
CA ARG A 94 10.78 9.39 -25.38
C ARG A 94 10.85 8.63 -26.70
N ASP A 95 12.03 8.18 -27.09
CA ASP A 95 12.22 7.36 -28.28
C ASP A 95 11.56 5.99 -28.10
N SER A 96 11.71 5.35 -26.94
CA SER A 96 11.04 4.08 -26.61
C SER A 96 9.51 4.20 -26.65
N ILE A 97 8.94 5.29 -26.13
CA ILE A 97 7.50 5.57 -26.23
C ILE A 97 7.09 5.74 -27.70
N SER A 98 7.91 6.42 -28.50
CA SER A 98 7.62 6.61 -29.92
C SER A 98 7.61 5.29 -30.70
N ASP A 99 8.55 4.40 -30.43
CA ASP A 99 8.62 3.07 -31.03
C ASP A 99 7.41 2.22 -30.62
N THR A 100 6.99 2.32 -29.36
CA THR A 100 5.79 1.64 -28.84
C THR A 100 4.52 2.16 -29.51
N LEU A 101 4.39 3.49 -29.69
CA LEU A 101 3.26 4.09 -30.40
C LEU A 101 3.19 3.66 -31.87
N ASP A 102 4.34 3.53 -32.54
CA ASP A 102 4.38 3.07 -33.93
C ASP A 102 4.01 1.58 -34.03
N SER A 103 4.49 0.74 -33.09
CA SER A 103 4.08 -0.67 -32.98
C SER A 103 2.57 -0.82 -32.74
N LEU A 104 2.02 0.00 -31.85
CA LEU A 104 0.59 0.00 -31.55
C LEU A 104 -0.24 0.36 -32.81
N LYS A 105 0.21 1.34 -33.60
CA LYS A 105 -0.46 1.71 -34.85
C LYS A 105 -0.51 0.57 -35.86
N ASP A 106 0.56 -0.21 -35.95
CA ASP A 106 0.64 -1.35 -36.86
C ASP A 106 -0.30 -2.50 -36.43
N GLU A 107 -0.60 -2.60 -35.12
CA GLU A 107 -1.49 -3.62 -34.55
C GLU A 107 -2.97 -3.19 -34.56
N LYS A 108 -3.31 -1.96 -34.92
CA LYS A 108 -4.67 -1.42 -34.87
C LYS A 108 -5.70 -2.28 -35.59
N ASP A 109 -5.34 -2.83 -36.74
CA ASP A 109 -6.25 -3.66 -37.54
C ASP A 109 -6.51 -5.07 -36.93
N SER A 110 -5.73 -5.43 -35.89
CA SER A 110 -5.85 -6.72 -35.19
C SER A 110 -6.67 -6.61 -33.89
N ILE A 111 -7.12 -5.41 -33.53
CA ILE A 111 -7.85 -5.19 -32.25
C ILE A 111 -9.22 -5.84 -32.26
N ASP A 112 -9.88 -5.87 -33.42
CA ASP A 112 -11.18 -6.53 -33.59
C ASP A 112 -11.09 -8.05 -33.34
N ASP A 113 -9.88 -8.63 -33.36
CA ASP A 113 -9.61 -10.04 -33.08
C ASP A 113 -9.28 -10.29 -31.58
N VAL A 114 -9.23 -9.26 -30.74
CA VAL A 114 -8.97 -9.41 -29.29
C VAL A 114 -10.26 -9.90 -28.63
N GLU A 115 -10.27 -11.18 -28.27
CA GLU A 115 -11.33 -11.77 -27.46
C GLU A 115 -11.12 -11.40 -26.00
N GLY A 116 -12.02 -10.58 -25.43
CA GLY A 116 -12.02 -10.17 -24.06
C GLY A 116 -12.67 -8.81 -23.83
N SER A 117 -13.21 -8.63 -22.67
CA SER A 117 -13.78 -7.35 -22.23
C SER A 117 -13.65 -7.18 -20.72
N ALA A 118 -13.76 -5.94 -20.27
CA ALA A 118 -13.88 -5.64 -18.86
C ALA A 118 -15.12 -4.78 -18.63
N ASP A 119 -16.02 -5.23 -17.76
CA ASP A 119 -17.13 -4.41 -17.30
C ASP A 119 -16.72 -3.65 -16.04
N LEU A 120 -16.75 -2.32 -16.12
CA LEU A 120 -16.52 -1.43 -14.98
C LEU A 120 -17.87 -0.93 -14.45
N THR A 121 -18.17 -1.19 -13.20
CA THR A 121 -19.32 -0.62 -12.49
C THR A 121 -18.85 0.29 -11.35
N LEU A 122 -19.31 1.55 -11.36
CA LEU A 122 -19.11 2.48 -10.26
C LEU A 122 -20.44 2.65 -9.50
N TYR A 123 -20.37 2.48 -8.18
CA TYR A 123 -21.50 2.66 -7.29
C TYR A 123 -21.46 4.06 -6.68
N VAL A 124 -22.42 4.91 -7.06
CA VAL A 124 -22.47 6.32 -6.66
C VAL A 124 -23.63 6.55 -5.69
N ASN A 125 -23.37 7.13 -4.54
CA ASN A 125 -24.40 7.44 -3.54
C ASN A 125 -25.24 8.66 -3.91
N GLY A 126 -26.29 8.96 -3.12
CA GLY A 126 -27.18 10.08 -3.37
C GLY A 126 -26.55 11.47 -3.26
N LYS A 127 -25.28 11.58 -2.84
CA LYS A 127 -24.51 12.83 -2.80
C LYS A 127 -23.56 12.98 -3.99
N GLY A 128 -23.45 11.97 -4.85
CA GLY A 128 -22.48 11.93 -5.94
C GLY A 128 -21.10 11.42 -5.53
N GLU A 129 -20.96 10.83 -4.34
CA GLU A 129 -19.71 10.24 -3.87
C GLU A 129 -19.64 8.76 -4.30
N ILE A 130 -18.46 8.29 -4.69
CA ILE A 130 -18.22 6.87 -5.00
C ILE A 130 -18.31 6.08 -3.70
N ALA A 131 -19.17 5.09 -3.66
CA ALA A 131 -19.40 4.18 -2.55
C ALA A 131 -18.88 2.76 -2.83
N GLY A 132 -18.41 2.51 -4.04
CA GLY A 132 -17.78 1.27 -4.45
C GLY A 132 -17.53 1.22 -5.95
N ALA A 133 -16.78 0.20 -6.35
CA ALA A 133 -16.50 -0.14 -7.74
C ALA A 133 -16.39 -1.66 -7.89
N GLU A 134 -16.67 -2.13 -9.09
CA GLU A 134 -16.51 -3.52 -9.51
C GLU A 134 -15.91 -3.55 -10.90
N VAL A 135 -14.95 -4.41 -11.13
CA VAL A 135 -14.36 -4.71 -12.42
C VAL A 135 -14.51 -6.21 -12.65
N LEU A 136 -15.24 -6.57 -13.70
CA LEU A 136 -15.36 -7.94 -14.19
C LEU A 136 -14.56 -8.04 -15.48
N VAL A 137 -13.55 -8.90 -15.52
CA VAL A 137 -12.73 -9.16 -16.71
C VAL A 137 -13.04 -10.55 -17.20
N ASP A 138 -13.43 -10.67 -18.48
CA ASP A 138 -13.60 -11.95 -19.18
C ASP A 138 -12.54 -12.05 -20.28
N VAL A 139 -11.68 -13.05 -20.20
CA VAL A 139 -10.69 -13.37 -21.23
C VAL A 139 -10.80 -14.86 -21.54
N ASP A 140 -11.15 -15.19 -22.78
CA ASP A 140 -11.31 -16.59 -23.25
C ASP A 140 -12.35 -17.39 -22.43
N GLY A 141 -13.35 -16.72 -21.86
CA GLY A 141 -14.39 -17.33 -21.01
C GLY A 141 -13.91 -17.63 -19.60
N GLN A 142 -12.78 -17.08 -19.19
CA GLN A 142 -12.30 -17.08 -17.80
C GLN A 142 -12.64 -15.74 -17.15
N GLU A 143 -13.41 -15.78 -16.08
CA GLU A 143 -13.94 -14.61 -15.41
C GLU A 143 -13.12 -14.28 -14.15
N VAL A 144 -12.64 -13.04 -14.06
CA VAL A 144 -12.03 -12.46 -12.86
C VAL A 144 -12.87 -11.27 -12.42
N VAL A 145 -13.31 -11.28 -11.18
CA VAL A 145 -14.05 -10.17 -10.56
C VAL A 145 -13.23 -9.56 -9.44
N VAL A 146 -13.05 -8.24 -9.48
CA VAL A 146 -12.49 -7.47 -8.37
C VAL A 146 -13.52 -6.42 -7.98
N SER A 147 -13.98 -6.46 -6.75
CA SER A 147 -14.96 -5.50 -6.23
C SER A 147 -14.49 -4.85 -4.93
N SER A 148 -14.93 -3.62 -4.71
CA SER A 148 -14.73 -2.91 -3.44
C SER A 148 -15.95 -2.05 -3.17
N VAL A 149 -16.60 -2.24 -2.02
CA VAL A 149 -17.77 -1.45 -1.62
C VAL A 149 -17.65 -0.98 -0.17
N MET A 150 -18.12 0.24 0.08
CA MET A 150 -18.14 0.84 1.41
C MET A 150 -19.50 1.48 1.70
N PRO A 151 -20.56 0.68 1.91
CA PRO A 151 -21.86 1.22 2.26
C PRO A 151 -21.85 1.95 3.60
N ARG A 152 -22.65 3.01 3.68
CA ARG A 152 -22.80 3.84 4.89
C ARG A 152 -24.24 3.98 5.31
N SER A 153 -24.47 3.92 6.64
CA SER A 153 -25.75 4.17 7.27
C SER A 153 -25.56 5.03 8.52
N GLY A 154 -25.82 6.33 8.39
CA GLY A 154 -25.47 7.30 9.44
C GLY A 154 -23.98 7.39 9.66
N SER A 155 -23.55 7.08 10.89
CA SER A 155 -22.11 7.01 11.21
C SER A 155 -21.50 5.61 11.01
N LYS A 156 -22.31 4.60 10.74
CA LYS A 156 -21.81 3.24 10.51
C LYS A 156 -21.36 3.07 9.07
N PHE A 157 -20.30 2.28 8.87
CA PHE A 157 -19.90 1.78 7.57
C PHE A 157 -19.69 0.26 7.63
N GLY A 158 -19.93 -0.41 6.51
CA GLY A 158 -19.37 -1.71 6.17
C GLY A 158 -18.31 -1.54 5.10
N TYR A 159 -17.41 -2.46 4.99
CA TYR A 159 -16.42 -2.51 3.92
C TYR A 159 -16.27 -3.94 3.44
N GLU A 160 -16.24 -4.12 2.15
CA GLU A 160 -15.92 -5.40 1.50
C GLU A 160 -15.10 -5.11 0.25
N MET A 161 -13.96 -5.78 0.14
CA MET A 161 -13.17 -5.87 -1.08
C MET A 161 -12.93 -7.35 -1.36
N LYS A 162 -13.17 -7.79 -2.59
CA LYS A 162 -13.03 -9.18 -3.01
C LYS A 162 -12.30 -9.27 -4.34
N ALA A 163 -11.59 -10.39 -4.49
CA ALA A 163 -11.08 -10.86 -5.75
C ALA A 163 -11.54 -12.31 -5.95
N GLU A 164 -12.22 -12.56 -7.07
CA GLU A 164 -12.78 -13.87 -7.41
C GLU A 164 -12.27 -14.31 -8.78
N TYR A 165 -12.05 -15.61 -8.96
CA TYR A 165 -11.72 -16.24 -10.22
C TYR A 165 -12.72 -17.38 -10.49
N GLU A 166 -13.44 -17.30 -11.59
CA GLU A 166 -14.50 -18.26 -11.94
C GLU A 166 -15.53 -18.51 -10.80
N GLY A 167 -15.84 -17.46 -10.03
CA GLY A 167 -16.75 -17.51 -8.88
C GLY A 167 -16.18 -18.13 -7.61
N MET A 168 -14.88 -18.41 -7.58
CA MET A 168 -14.15 -18.81 -6.38
C MET A 168 -13.47 -17.59 -5.77
N GLU A 169 -13.76 -17.32 -4.49
CA GLU A 169 -13.13 -16.20 -3.77
C GLU A 169 -11.66 -16.55 -3.50
N LEU A 170 -10.75 -15.73 -4.05
CA LEU A 170 -9.31 -15.86 -3.84
C LEU A 170 -8.83 -15.04 -2.65
N PHE A 171 -9.43 -13.85 -2.49
CA PHE A 171 -9.05 -12.89 -1.47
C PHE A 171 -10.28 -12.11 -1.03
N SER A 172 -10.39 -11.83 0.25
CA SER A 172 -11.31 -10.81 0.75
C SER A 172 -10.73 -9.99 1.89
N LEU A 173 -11.13 -8.72 1.92
CA LEU A 173 -10.94 -7.80 3.04
C LEU A 173 -12.31 -7.27 3.43
N THR A 174 -12.84 -7.76 4.54
CA THR A 174 -14.13 -7.33 5.07
C THR A 174 -13.95 -6.53 6.34
N GLY A 175 -14.89 -5.65 6.64
CA GLY A 175 -14.80 -4.88 7.88
C GLY A 175 -16.01 -4.00 8.14
N SER A 176 -16.10 -3.54 9.36
CA SER A 176 -17.16 -2.63 9.78
C SER A 176 -16.70 -1.69 10.89
N GLY A 177 -17.42 -0.59 11.02
CA GLY A 177 -17.06 0.38 12.04
C GLY A 177 -17.92 1.64 12.02
N THR A 178 -17.33 2.72 12.50
CA THR A 178 -17.96 4.04 12.53
C THR A 178 -17.01 5.12 12.02
N ILE A 179 -17.58 6.10 11.29
CA ILE A 179 -16.91 7.36 10.96
C ILE A 179 -17.76 8.49 11.56
N LYS A 180 -17.15 9.27 12.47
CA LYS A 180 -17.79 10.42 13.10
C LYS A 180 -16.84 11.61 13.08
N SER A 181 -17.26 12.73 12.50
CA SER A 181 -16.43 13.93 12.39
C SER A 181 -15.05 13.60 11.80
N ASP A 182 -15.06 12.81 10.71
CA ASP A 182 -13.88 12.33 9.97
C ASP A 182 -12.93 11.39 10.76
N VAL A 183 -13.31 10.99 11.96
CA VAL A 183 -12.59 9.98 12.75
C VAL A 183 -13.18 8.59 12.52
N MET A 184 -12.35 7.68 12.02
CA MET A 184 -12.71 6.29 11.76
C MET A 184 -12.27 5.38 12.90
N ASN A 185 -13.17 4.49 13.29
CA ASN A 185 -12.92 3.36 14.17
C ASN A 185 -13.57 2.13 13.56
N GLY A 186 -12.87 1.01 13.48
CA GLY A 186 -13.41 -0.21 12.89
C GLY A 186 -12.47 -1.39 13.00
N THR A 187 -12.98 -2.56 12.65
CA THR A 187 -12.23 -3.80 12.56
C THR A 187 -12.33 -4.34 11.14
N PHE A 188 -11.23 -4.78 10.58
CA PHE A 188 -11.11 -5.37 9.25
C PHE A 188 -10.50 -6.75 9.37
N ASN A 189 -10.96 -7.67 8.53
CA ASN A 189 -10.48 -9.05 8.46
C ASN A 189 -10.02 -9.35 7.04
N VAL A 190 -8.88 -9.98 6.91
CA VAL A 190 -8.33 -10.44 5.64
C VAL A 190 -8.50 -11.95 5.56
N SER A 191 -9.05 -12.42 4.46
CA SER A 191 -9.14 -13.85 4.13
C SER A 191 -8.46 -14.13 2.80
N VAL A 192 -7.83 -15.26 2.67
CA VAL A 192 -7.15 -15.72 1.45
C VAL A 192 -7.47 -17.19 1.25
N ASP A 193 -7.74 -17.59 0.02
CA ASP A 193 -7.97 -18.99 -0.32
C ASP A 193 -6.72 -19.86 -0.06
N ASP A 194 -6.93 -21.07 0.43
CA ASP A 194 -5.86 -22.01 0.78
C ASP A 194 -4.95 -22.32 -0.42
N GLU A 195 -5.49 -22.34 -1.64
CA GLU A 195 -4.71 -22.63 -2.84
C GLU A 195 -3.68 -21.53 -3.16
N LEU A 196 -3.95 -20.29 -2.75
CA LEU A 196 -3.01 -19.17 -2.94
C LEU A 196 -1.89 -19.16 -1.89
N LEU A 197 -2.07 -19.84 -0.76
CA LEU A 197 -1.04 -19.89 0.28
C LEU A 197 0.13 -20.78 -0.13
N GLY A 198 -0.08 -21.75 -1.03
CA GLY A 198 0.98 -22.61 -1.56
C GLY A 198 1.84 -23.23 -0.47
N ASP A 199 3.16 -23.06 -0.54
CA ASP A 199 4.10 -23.59 0.45
C ASP A 199 3.98 -22.93 1.84
N LEU A 200 3.22 -21.84 1.96
CA LEU A 200 2.95 -21.18 3.25
C LEU A 200 1.87 -21.90 4.07
N ASP A 201 1.15 -22.88 3.51
CA ASP A 201 0.10 -23.63 4.19
C ASP A 201 0.62 -24.40 5.43
N GLU A 202 1.91 -24.73 5.45
CA GLU A 202 2.57 -25.37 6.61
C GLU A 202 2.60 -24.42 7.82
N TYR A 203 2.70 -23.10 7.60
CA TYR A 203 2.85 -22.08 8.63
C TYR A 203 1.57 -21.30 8.91
N VAL A 204 0.73 -21.17 7.91
CA VAL A 204 -0.52 -20.40 7.94
C VAL A 204 -1.68 -21.37 7.80
N SER A 205 -2.61 -21.32 8.74
CA SER A 205 -3.89 -22.01 8.55
C SER A 205 -4.72 -21.13 7.62
N GLY A 206 -4.93 -21.55 6.39
CA GLY A 206 -5.82 -20.87 5.48
C GLY A 206 -7.26 -20.78 5.99
N GLY A 207 -8.06 -20.03 5.30
CA GLY A 207 -9.47 -19.88 5.58
C GLY A 207 -9.87 -18.48 6.04
N ASP A 208 -11.03 -18.42 6.66
CA ASP A 208 -11.66 -17.17 7.10
C ASP A 208 -10.81 -16.46 8.16
N ASN A 209 -10.25 -15.29 7.82
CA ASN A 209 -9.53 -14.42 8.73
C ASN A 209 -8.08 -14.82 9.07
N ILE A 210 -7.19 -14.64 8.09
CA ILE A 210 -5.74 -14.78 8.32
C ILE A 210 -5.12 -13.59 9.07
N LEU A 211 -5.76 -12.41 9.01
CA LEU A 211 -5.28 -11.19 9.65
C LEU A 211 -6.47 -10.32 10.09
N THR A 212 -6.46 -9.89 11.33
CA THR A 212 -7.37 -8.86 11.85
C THR A 212 -6.63 -7.54 12.02
N ILE A 213 -7.24 -6.45 11.55
CA ILE A 213 -6.74 -5.08 11.66
C ILE A 213 -7.78 -4.24 12.42
N ASP A 214 -7.47 -3.87 13.66
CA ASP A 214 -8.27 -2.92 14.42
C ASP A 214 -7.76 -1.50 14.19
N VAL A 215 -8.63 -0.62 13.71
CA VAL A 215 -8.36 0.80 13.48
C VAL A 215 -9.02 1.62 14.56
N LYS A 216 -8.26 2.47 15.25
CA LYS A 216 -8.77 3.31 16.32
C LYS A 216 -8.35 4.76 16.14
N ASP A 217 -9.36 5.64 16.25
CA ASP A 217 -9.21 7.10 16.25
C ASP A 217 -8.42 7.63 15.02
N PHE A 218 -8.55 6.95 13.87
CA PHE A 218 -7.88 7.36 12.63
C PHE A 218 -8.59 8.58 12.03
N ASP A 219 -7.89 9.71 11.98
CA ASP A 219 -8.41 10.96 11.45
C ASP A 219 -8.20 11.04 9.93
N ILE A 220 -9.30 10.88 9.19
CA ILE A 220 -9.28 10.91 7.71
C ILE A 220 -9.06 12.34 7.19
N SER A 221 -9.45 13.37 7.93
CA SER A 221 -9.29 14.76 7.51
C SER A 221 -7.83 15.19 7.52
N ASP A 222 -7.10 14.79 8.54
CA ASP A 222 -5.67 15.07 8.69
C ASP A 222 -4.83 14.34 7.65
N SER A 223 -5.27 13.15 7.20
CA SER A 223 -4.56 12.37 6.18
C SER A 223 -4.46 13.09 4.83
N LYS A 224 -5.42 13.94 4.49
CA LYS A 224 -5.42 14.76 3.26
C LYS A 224 -4.31 15.81 3.27
N ASP A 225 -3.88 16.23 4.45
CA ASP A 225 -2.79 17.18 4.63
C ASP A 225 -1.43 16.47 4.90
N GLY A 226 -1.39 15.13 4.72
CA GLY A 226 -0.22 14.30 4.98
C GLY A 226 0.05 14.09 6.47
N MET A 227 -0.89 14.44 7.34
CA MET A 227 -0.81 14.17 8.77
C MET A 227 -1.54 12.86 9.08
N LEU A 228 -0.87 11.96 9.80
CA LEU A 228 -1.46 10.70 10.23
C LEU A 228 -1.69 10.75 11.74
N ASN A 229 -2.93 10.50 12.16
CA ASN A 229 -3.33 10.41 13.56
C ASN A 229 -4.23 9.20 13.74
N GLY A 230 -3.98 8.41 14.79
CA GLY A 230 -4.72 7.19 15.09
C GLY A 230 -3.83 5.99 15.31
N SER A 231 -4.41 4.83 15.48
CA SER A 231 -3.66 3.59 15.68
C SER A 231 -4.24 2.42 14.89
N PHE A 232 -3.36 1.50 14.53
CA PHE A 232 -3.65 0.25 13.86
C PHE A 232 -3.11 -0.89 14.71
N THR A 233 -3.95 -1.87 15.03
CA THR A 233 -3.51 -3.09 15.72
C THR A 233 -3.70 -4.27 14.79
N PHE A 234 -2.62 -4.98 14.52
CA PHE A 234 -2.59 -6.18 13.69
C PHE A 234 -2.53 -7.39 14.59
N SER A 235 -3.36 -8.39 14.33
CA SER A 235 -3.36 -9.67 15.04
C SER A 235 -3.73 -10.81 14.11
N THR A 236 -3.21 -12.01 14.39
CA THR A 236 -3.54 -13.21 13.63
C THR A 236 -3.62 -14.42 14.56
N ASP A 237 -4.61 -15.26 14.30
CA ASP A 237 -4.70 -16.60 14.89
C ASP A 237 -4.33 -17.69 13.87
N ALA A 238 -4.19 -17.33 12.60
CA ALA A 238 -3.85 -18.24 11.51
C ALA A 238 -2.39 -18.67 11.53
N VAL A 239 -1.48 -17.80 11.96
CA VAL A 239 -0.04 -18.11 12.05
C VAL A 239 0.30 -18.63 13.43
N ARG A 240 0.61 -19.91 13.53
CA ARG A 240 0.80 -20.61 14.82
C ARG A 240 1.91 -20.02 15.69
N GLN A 241 3.01 -19.57 15.04
CA GLN A 241 4.20 -19.06 15.72
C GLN A 241 3.96 -17.72 16.41
N VAL A 242 3.00 -16.92 15.92
CA VAL A 242 2.70 -15.58 16.44
C VAL A 242 1.29 -15.48 17.03
N LYS A 243 0.65 -16.62 17.26
CA LYS A 243 -0.67 -16.65 17.88
C LYS A 243 -0.66 -16.01 19.27
N GLY A 244 -1.60 -15.09 19.50
CA GLY A 244 -1.69 -14.31 20.73
C GLY A 244 -0.83 -13.04 20.73
N TYR A 245 0.03 -12.86 19.72
CA TYR A 245 0.76 -11.61 19.55
C TYR A 245 -0.09 -10.58 18.81
N LYS A 246 0.08 -9.31 19.20
CA LYS A 246 -0.54 -8.15 18.55
C LYS A 246 0.54 -7.09 18.30
N LEU A 247 0.59 -6.57 17.08
CA LEU A 247 1.44 -5.43 16.72
C LEU A 247 0.57 -4.18 16.65
N ASN A 248 0.84 -3.21 17.50
CA ASN A 248 0.17 -1.92 17.46
C ASN A 248 1.09 -0.85 16.88
N VAL A 249 0.59 -0.08 15.92
CA VAL A 249 1.27 1.08 15.33
C VAL A 249 0.40 2.30 15.58
N GLU A 250 0.92 3.27 16.30
CA GLU A 250 0.24 4.52 16.65
C GLU A 250 0.95 5.70 15.98
N PHE A 251 0.19 6.53 15.31
CA PHE A 251 0.63 7.77 14.67
C PHE A 251 0.07 8.97 15.41
N ALA A 252 0.91 9.94 15.69
CA ALA A 252 0.51 11.22 16.24
C ALA A 252 1.29 12.33 15.54
N THR A 253 0.63 13.03 14.62
CA THR A 253 1.23 14.09 13.81
C THR A 253 0.58 15.42 14.13
N THR A 254 1.40 16.42 14.36
CA THR A 254 1.02 17.82 14.48
C THR A 254 1.80 18.64 13.46
N LYS A 255 1.51 19.92 13.33
CA LYS A 255 2.29 20.83 12.44
C LYS A 255 3.77 20.96 12.81
N LYS A 256 4.16 20.52 14.01
CA LYS A 256 5.51 20.70 14.53
C LYS A 256 6.24 19.40 14.83
N GLU A 257 5.51 18.32 15.00
CA GLU A 257 6.05 17.07 15.49
C GLU A 257 5.27 15.90 14.91
N THR A 258 5.98 14.87 14.51
CA THR A 258 5.42 13.57 14.13
C THR A 258 6.01 12.51 15.04
N SER A 259 5.15 11.71 15.63
CA SER A 259 5.53 10.57 16.47
C SER A 259 4.94 9.30 15.87
N VAL A 260 5.74 8.25 15.78
CA VAL A 260 5.32 6.89 15.44
C VAL A 260 5.74 5.98 16.59
N ALA A 261 4.77 5.30 17.18
CA ALA A 261 5.03 4.31 18.20
C ALA A 261 4.64 2.92 17.69
N VAL A 262 5.56 1.97 17.83
CA VAL A 262 5.33 0.56 17.52
C VAL A 262 5.42 -0.22 18.82
N ALA A 263 4.39 -0.98 19.14
CA ALA A 263 4.32 -1.79 20.35
C ALA A 263 3.92 -3.23 20.02
N LEU A 264 4.63 -4.18 20.62
CA LEU A 264 4.33 -5.60 20.56
C LEU A 264 3.66 -6.01 21.88
N PHE A 265 2.53 -6.68 21.75
CA PHE A 265 1.81 -7.27 22.87
C PHE A 265 1.76 -8.78 22.72
N TYR A 266 1.78 -9.49 23.83
CA TYR A 266 1.40 -10.88 23.90
C TYR A 266 0.16 -11.00 24.78
N GLU A 267 -0.93 -11.54 24.25
CA GLU A 267 -2.27 -11.43 24.84
C GLU A 267 -2.63 -9.95 25.06
N ASP A 268 -2.57 -9.44 26.28
CA ASP A 268 -2.85 -8.04 26.61
C ASP A 268 -1.66 -7.34 27.31
N ASP A 269 -0.56 -8.07 27.51
CA ASP A 269 0.65 -7.54 28.14
C ASP A 269 1.58 -6.89 27.09
N ASN A 270 2.05 -5.65 27.39
CA ASN A 270 3.00 -4.95 26.52
C ASN A 270 4.40 -5.54 26.71
N TYR A 271 4.90 -6.16 25.67
CA TYR A 271 6.22 -6.80 25.64
C TYR A 271 7.34 -5.83 25.28
N ALA A 272 7.09 -4.99 24.27
CA ALA A 272 8.06 -4.01 23.81
C ALA A 272 7.34 -2.81 23.20
N LYS A 273 7.91 -1.63 23.38
CA LYS A 273 7.43 -0.40 22.72
C LYS A 273 8.61 0.45 22.28
N VAL A 274 8.64 0.83 21.01
CA VAL A 274 9.59 1.79 20.46
C VAL A 274 8.78 3.00 19.98
N THR A 275 9.24 4.19 20.32
CA THR A 275 8.64 5.44 19.85
C THR A 275 9.71 6.27 19.17
N LEU A 276 9.45 6.65 17.93
CA LEU A 276 10.26 7.57 17.14
C LEU A 276 9.52 8.90 17.07
N THR A 277 10.20 9.97 17.43
CA THR A 277 9.64 11.32 17.35
C THR A 277 10.56 12.20 16.51
N SER A 278 9.98 12.86 15.51
CA SER A 278 10.65 13.85 14.67
C SER A 278 9.89 15.17 14.76
N GLY A 279 10.60 16.27 14.94
CA GLY A 279 9.98 17.58 15.07
C GLY A 279 10.94 18.72 14.75
N GLU A 280 10.42 19.94 14.59
CA GLU A 280 11.23 21.15 14.51
C GLU A 280 11.92 21.37 15.87
N GLY A 281 13.15 20.87 16.00
CA GLY A 281 13.96 21.08 17.20
C GLY A 281 14.42 22.54 17.31
N GLU A 282 14.03 23.24 18.35
CA GLU A 282 14.75 24.43 18.78
C GLU A 282 16.14 23.97 19.25
N ASN A 283 17.14 24.19 18.40
CA ASN A 283 18.57 23.97 18.69
C ASN A 283 18.90 22.54 19.17
N LEU A 284 19.02 21.61 18.22
CA LEU A 284 19.87 20.45 18.45
C LEU A 284 21.24 20.98 18.90
N LYS A 285 21.50 20.91 20.18
CA LYS A 285 22.89 21.15 20.67
C LYS A 285 23.73 20.07 20.01
N THR A 286 24.61 20.48 19.12
CA THR A 286 25.64 19.57 18.62
C THR A 286 26.29 18.94 19.88
N LEU A 287 26.15 17.63 20.03
CA LEU A 287 26.81 16.90 21.07
C LEU A 287 28.30 17.19 20.89
N GLN A 288 28.88 17.91 21.86
CA GLN A 288 30.34 18.13 21.88
C GLN A 288 30.90 16.97 22.70
N PRO A 289 31.67 16.07 22.07
CA PRO A 289 32.32 15.00 22.82
C PRO A 289 33.17 15.59 23.93
N SER A 290 33.16 14.97 25.09
CA SER A 290 34.11 15.32 26.13
C SER A 290 35.51 14.89 25.68
N GLY A 291 36.54 15.51 26.17
CA GLY A 291 37.93 15.19 25.76
C GLY A 291 38.39 13.75 26.06
N SER A 292 37.51 12.91 26.64
CA SER A 292 37.73 11.48 26.93
C SER A 292 36.87 10.56 26.06
N ASP A 293 35.99 11.11 25.24
CA ASP A 293 35.06 10.29 24.42
C ASP A 293 35.76 9.91 23.11
N THR A 294 35.62 8.66 22.71
CA THR A 294 35.98 8.21 21.36
C THR A 294 34.89 8.70 20.39
N VAL A 295 35.30 9.33 19.31
CA VAL A 295 34.40 9.85 18.29
C VAL A 295 34.63 9.07 17.00
N TYR A 296 33.60 8.40 16.52
CA TYR A 296 33.62 7.66 15.26
C TYR A 296 32.94 8.45 14.18
N SER A 297 33.51 8.45 12.98
CA SER A 297 32.88 9.02 11.77
C SER A 297 32.04 7.96 11.06
N ILE A 298 30.76 8.20 10.89
CA ILE A 298 29.87 7.28 10.14
C ILE A 298 30.17 7.26 8.63
N THR A 299 31.07 8.13 8.16
CA THR A 299 31.47 8.22 6.74
C THR A 299 32.87 7.65 6.51
N ASP A 300 33.56 7.17 7.55
CA ASP A 300 34.86 6.52 7.48
C ASP A 300 34.72 5.04 7.80
N ASP A 301 35.05 4.19 6.82
CA ASP A 301 34.87 2.73 6.94
C ASP A 301 35.71 2.13 8.09
N SER A 302 36.88 2.69 8.39
CA SER A 302 37.70 2.20 9.48
C SER A 302 37.16 2.58 10.86
N ASP A 303 36.64 3.80 10.99
CA ASP A 303 35.97 4.26 12.23
C ASP A 303 34.70 3.46 12.50
N MET A 304 33.96 3.10 11.41
CA MET A 304 32.77 2.29 11.53
C MET A 304 33.08 0.85 11.95
N GLN A 305 34.15 0.24 11.39
CA GLN A 305 34.60 -1.08 11.79
C GLN A 305 35.08 -1.10 13.25
N ASP A 306 35.84 -0.08 13.68
CA ASP A 306 36.29 0.06 15.03
C ASP A 306 35.12 0.20 16.02
N TYR A 307 34.12 1.04 15.66
CA TYR A 307 32.88 1.19 16.45
C TYR A 307 32.10 -0.13 16.55
N LEU A 308 31.90 -0.84 15.44
CA LEU A 308 31.19 -2.13 15.43
C LEU A 308 31.95 -3.20 16.24
N SER A 309 33.28 -3.16 16.23
CA SER A 309 34.09 -4.11 17.01
C SER A 309 34.03 -3.88 18.53
N GLU A 310 33.67 -2.66 18.97
CA GLU A 310 33.49 -2.32 20.39
C GLU A 310 32.06 -2.64 20.90
N ILE A 311 31.08 -2.91 19.95
CA ILE A 311 29.74 -3.35 20.33
C ILE A 311 29.80 -4.83 20.72
N ASP A 312 29.53 -5.13 21.95
CA ASP A 312 29.33 -6.50 22.41
C ASP A 312 27.90 -6.94 22.04
N ILE A 313 27.78 -7.44 20.78
CA ILE A 313 26.48 -7.87 20.23
C ILE A 313 25.95 -9.08 21.01
N ASP A 314 26.85 -9.97 21.47
CA ASP A 314 26.46 -11.16 22.24
C ASP A 314 25.83 -10.73 23.57
N ALA A 315 26.48 -9.80 24.27
CA ALA A 315 25.92 -9.25 25.51
C ALA A 315 24.61 -8.50 25.33
N PHE A 316 24.43 -7.84 24.18
CA PHE A 316 23.16 -7.18 23.81
C PHE A 316 22.04 -8.19 23.55
N ILE A 317 22.33 -9.25 22.81
CA ILE A 317 21.37 -10.33 22.55
C ILE A 317 21.03 -11.11 23.83
N ASP A 318 22.03 -11.41 24.65
CA ASP A 318 21.82 -12.04 25.96
C ASP A 318 20.91 -11.18 26.86
N ASP A 319 21.09 -9.87 26.87
CA ASP A 319 20.25 -8.94 27.65
C ASP A 319 18.80 -8.89 27.10
N ILE A 320 18.61 -8.99 25.77
CA ILE A 320 17.28 -9.12 25.14
C ILE A 320 16.66 -10.47 25.50
N ASN A 321 17.38 -11.55 25.36
CA ASN A 321 16.91 -12.91 25.69
C ASN A 321 16.45 -12.99 27.15
N ASP A 322 17.28 -12.50 28.06
CA ASP A 322 16.98 -12.49 29.50
C ASP A 322 15.77 -11.60 29.86
N LYS A 323 15.65 -10.42 29.23
CA LYS A 323 14.57 -9.47 29.53
C LYS A 323 13.25 -9.80 28.86
N CYS A 324 13.31 -10.37 27.67
CA CYS A 324 12.14 -10.66 26.84
C CYS A 324 11.73 -12.15 26.89
N GLY A 325 12.53 -13.02 27.52
CA GLY A 325 12.29 -14.47 27.55
C GLY A 325 12.39 -15.10 26.17
N LEU A 326 13.20 -14.49 25.29
CA LEU A 326 13.47 -14.98 23.95
C LEU A 326 14.67 -15.91 23.97
N ASP A 327 14.86 -16.71 22.93
CA ASP A 327 16.01 -17.58 22.70
C ASP A 327 16.55 -17.29 21.30
N ILE A 328 17.04 -16.05 21.11
CA ILE A 328 17.61 -15.60 19.83
C ILE A 328 19.07 -16.04 19.82
N ASP A 329 19.46 -16.82 18.81
CA ASP A 329 20.84 -17.19 18.51
C ASP A 329 21.28 -16.43 17.25
N LEU A 330 22.45 -15.77 17.31
CA LEU A 330 23.01 -15.04 16.17
C LEU A 330 23.42 -16.00 15.03
N ASP A 331 23.79 -17.23 15.36
CA ASP A 331 24.14 -18.23 14.37
C ASP A 331 22.90 -18.61 13.51
N ASP A 332 21.70 -18.63 14.12
CA ASP A 332 20.44 -18.86 13.40
C ASP A 332 20.05 -17.72 12.48
N LEU A 333 20.45 -16.47 12.76
CA LEU A 333 20.22 -15.30 11.92
C LEU A 333 21.16 -15.27 10.68
N GLY A 334 22.40 -15.80 10.83
CA GLY A 334 23.34 -15.94 9.72
C GLY A 334 22.87 -16.93 8.65
N ASP A 335 22.24 -18.02 9.07
CA ASP A 335 21.70 -19.02 8.16
C ASP A 335 20.48 -18.53 7.35
N MET A 336 19.77 -17.49 7.83
CA MET A 336 18.70 -16.82 7.07
C MET A 336 19.24 -15.95 5.92
N GLU A 337 20.41 -15.35 6.06
CA GLU A 337 21.01 -14.50 5.02
C GLU A 337 21.50 -15.34 3.83
N GLU A 338 22.10 -16.53 4.08
CA GLU A 338 22.49 -17.46 3.02
C GLU A 338 21.27 -18.01 2.24
N ASN A 339 20.13 -18.23 2.89
CA ASN A 339 18.92 -18.73 2.23
C ASN A 339 18.20 -17.65 1.39
N LEU A 340 18.38 -16.36 1.68
CA LEU A 340 17.81 -15.26 0.89
C LEU A 340 18.60 -15.04 -0.41
N ASP A 341 19.91 -15.24 -0.40
CA ASP A 341 20.76 -15.12 -1.61
C ASP A 341 20.51 -16.25 -2.62
N ASP A 342 20.09 -17.43 -2.16
CA ASP A 342 19.74 -18.56 -3.04
C ASP A 342 18.31 -18.43 -3.65
N MET A 343 17.49 -17.49 -3.17
CA MET A 343 16.11 -17.26 -3.65
C MET A 343 15.98 -16.06 -4.60
N MET A 344 17.06 -15.29 -4.82
CA MET A 344 17.10 -14.19 -5.80
C MET A 344 17.89 -14.54 -7.04
#